data_30b958ca0fd5c6c9fb221f5b8c0cb712
#
_entry.id   30b958ca0fd5c6c9fb221f5b8c0cb712
#
_cell.length_a   1.000
_cell.length_b   1.000
_cell.length_c   1.000
_cell.angle_alpha   90.00
_cell.angle_beta   90.00
_cell.angle_gamma   90.00
#
_symmetry.space_group_name_H-M   'P 1'
#
loop_
_entity.id
_entity.type
_entity.pdbx_description
1 polymer ?
#
loop_
_entity_poly.entity_id
_entity_poly.type
_entity_poly.pdbx_seq_one_letter_code
_entity_poly.pdbx_strand_id
1 'polypeptide(L)'
;PTVPNVLTKVDSFETLRKVSKHLGSELVVQTPFGDSGHTTFFISNEEEYKKYAGEIEAEAEVKVMKRINCRGAAMEACVTRHGTIVAPLMTELVGFKELTPYKGGWCGNEIYADCFTPKIRKKAKKYAEQFGNQLRKEGYKGYFELDFLIDTDSGELYLGELNPRVTG
;
A
#
# COMPACT_ATOMS: atom_id res chain seq x y z
N PRO A 1 11.23 2.37 -3.46
CA PRO A 1 11.29 1.30 -2.48
C PRO A 1 9.88 0.90 -2.02
N THR A 2 9.71 -0.36 -1.63
CA THR A 2 8.53 -0.88 -0.95
C THR A 2 8.87 -1.16 0.51
N VAL A 3 7.86 -1.25 1.38
CA VAL A 3 8.06 -1.74 2.75
C VAL A 3 8.74 -3.10 2.69
N PRO A 4 9.72 -3.42 3.56
CA PRO A 4 10.34 -4.74 3.61
C PRO A 4 9.29 -5.84 3.65
N ASN A 5 9.35 -6.77 2.71
CA ASN A 5 8.33 -7.80 2.52
C ASN A 5 8.89 -9.08 1.92
N VAL A 6 8.08 -10.13 1.96
CA VAL A 6 8.30 -11.41 1.26
C VAL A 6 6.98 -11.89 0.66
N LEU A 7 7.04 -12.43 -0.55
CA LEU A 7 5.92 -13.13 -1.19
C LEU A 7 6.11 -14.62 -0.96
N THR A 8 5.12 -15.29 -0.37
CA THR A 8 5.23 -16.69 0.01
C THR A 8 3.88 -17.34 0.30
N LYS A 9 3.83 -18.65 0.23
CA LYS A 9 2.73 -19.45 0.82
C LYS A 9 2.86 -19.45 2.34
N VAL A 10 1.74 -19.25 3.01
CA VAL A 10 1.61 -19.37 4.47
C VAL A 10 0.51 -20.38 4.77
N ASP A 11 0.85 -21.47 5.44
CA ASP A 11 -0.04 -22.58 5.81
C ASP A 11 -0.22 -22.74 7.32
N SER A 12 0.48 -21.93 8.12
CA SER A 12 0.42 -21.94 9.57
C SER A 12 1.08 -20.70 10.17
N PHE A 13 0.78 -20.41 11.43
CA PHE A 13 1.46 -19.34 12.17
C PHE A 13 2.98 -19.59 12.29
N GLU A 14 3.40 -20.84 12.43
CA GLU A 14 4.81 -21.21 12.48
C GLU A 14 5.51 -20.86 11.15
N THR A 15 4.90 -21.22 10.02
CA THR A 15 5.39 -20.85 8.68
C THR A 15 5.48 -19.33 8.53
N LEU A 16 4.42 -18.58 8.93
CA LEU A 16 4.44 -17.14 8.93
C LEU A 16 5.63 -16.57 9.72
N ARG A 17 5.87 -17.04 10.92
CA ARG A 17 6.97 -16.60 11.78
C ARG A 17 8.33 -16.94 11.20
N LYS A 18 8.47 -18.11 10.61
CA LYS A 18 9.71 -18.58 9.98
C LYS A 18 10.09 -17.69 8.79
N VAL A 19 9.15 -17.42 7.86
CA VAL A 19 9.42 -16.63 6.65
C VAL A 19 9.61 -15.15 6.93
N SER A 20 9.01 -14.64 7.99
CA SER A 20 9.04 -13.23 8.39
C SER A 20 10.05 -12.89 9.48
N LYS A 21 10.91 -13.82 9.85
CA LYS A 21 11.88 -13.65 10.96
C LYS A 21 12.69 -12.33 10.88
N HIS A 22 13.03 -11.90 9.67
CA HIS A 22 13.78 -10.67 9.42
C HIS A 22 12.90 -9.41 9.37
N LEU A 23 11.57 -9.53 9.38
CA LEU A 23 10.62 -8.42 9.30
C LEU A 23 10.16 -7.91 10.68
N GLY A 24 10.50 -8.64 11.76
CA GLY A 24 10.11 -8.32 13.12
C GLY A 24 8.89 -9.09 13.61
N SER A 25 8.34 -8.65 14.74
CA SER A 25 7.22 -9.32 15.41
C SER A 25 5.85 -8.86 14.93
N GLU A 26 5.74 -7.61 14.50
CA GLU A 26 4.50 -7.04 13.99
C GLU A 26 4.50 -7.08 12.47
N LEU A 27 3.48 -7.70 11.91
CA LEU A 27 3.38 -8.00 10.49
C LEU A 27 2.08 -7.45 9.90
N VAL A 28 2.13 -7.21 8.59
CA VAL A 28 0.94 -7.00 7.76
C VAL A 28 0.95 -8.07 6.69
N VAL A 29 -0.14 -8.83 6.58
CA VAL A 29 -0.32 -9.84 5.54
C VAL A 29 -1.39 -9.35 4.58
N GLN A 30 -1.10 -9.39 3.28
CA GLN A 30 -2.05 -9.07 2.22
C GLN A 30 -2.24 -10.28 1.31
N THR A 31 -3.49 -10.59 1.00
CA THR A 31 -3.84 -11.57 -0.03
C THR A 31 -3.84 -10.89 -1.42
N PRO A 32 -3.65 -11.67 -2.52
CA PRO A 32 -3.43 -11.10 -3.85
C PRO A 32 -4.66 -10.38 -4.45
N PHE A 33 -5.86 -10.73 -3.98
CA PHE A 33 -7.11 -10.17 -4.48
C PHE A 33 -7.91 -9.53 -3.36
N GLY A 34 -8.30 -8.28 -3.54
CA GLY A 34 -9.09 -7.52 -2.59
C GLY A 34 -9.15 -6.05 -2.97
N ASP A 35 -10.02 -5.31 -2.27
CA ASP A 35 -10.13 -3.88 -2.42
C ASP A 35 -10.33 -3.21 -1.06
N SER A 36 -10.15 -1.90 -1.02
CA SER A 36 -10.49 -1.05 0.13
C SER A 36 -9.95 -1.55 1.48
N GLY A 37 -8.84 -2.30 1.49
CA GLY A 37 -8.20 -2.83 2.69
C GLY A 37 -8.85 -4.05 3.33
N HIS A 38 -9.86 -4.67 2.69
CA HIS A 38 -10.55 -5.84 3.22
C HIS A 38 -9.66 -7.07 3.37
N THR A 39 -8.61 -7.15 2.57
CA THR A 39 -7.66 -8.28 2.54
C THR A 39 -6.31 -7.94 3.15
N THR A 40 -6.28 -6.95 4.04
CA THR A 40 -5.09 -6.50 4.76
C THR A 40 -5.22 -6.84 6.24
N PHE A 41 -4.43 -7.79 6.71
CA PHE A 41 -4.49 -8.35 8.06
C PHE A 41 -3.27 -7.91 8.88
N PHE A 42 -3.52 -7.38 10.08
CA PHE A 42 -2.50 -6.98 11.02
C PHE A 42 -2.28 -8.10 12.04
N ILE A 43 -1.06 -8.65 12.10
CA ILE A 43 -0.73 -9.86 12.89
C ILE A 43 0.49 -9.60 13.75
N SER A 44 0.30 -9.62 15.06
CA SER A 44 1.37 -9.51 16.07
C SER A 44 1.57 -10.79 16.86
N ASN A 45 0.54 -11.66 16.90
CA ASN A 45 0.53 -12.89 17.68
C ASN A 45 -0.35 -13.97 17.02
N GLU A 46 -0.33 -15.17 17.61
CA GLU A 46 -1.07 -16.32 17.08
C GLU A 46 -2.59 -16.17 17.18
N GLU A 47 -3.11 -15.46 18.17
CA GLU A 47 -4.55 -15.23 18.32
C GLU A 47 -5.08 -14.34 17.18
N GLU A 48 -4.32 -13.30 16.81
CA GLU A 48 -4.64 -12.46 15.66
C GLU A 48 -4.56 -13.25 14.35
N TYR A 49 -3.53 -14.11 14.20
CA TYR A 49 -3.43 -14.99 13.03
C TYR A 49 -4.63 -15.91 12.88
N LYS A 50 -5.05 -16.57 13.97
CA LYS A 50 -6.19 -17.52 13.94
C LYS A 50 -7.49 -16.88 13.45
N LYS A 51 -7.67 -15.57 13.63
CA LYS A 51 -8.87 -14.86 13.14
C LYS A 51 -8.94 -14.82 11.61
N TYR A 52 -7.80 -14.86 10.94
CA TYR A 52 -7.67 -14.69 9.49
C TYR A 52 -6.99 -15.89 8.81
N ALA A 53 -6.79 -16.99 9.55
CA ALA A 53 -6.08 -18.16 9.04
C ALA A 53 -6.76 -18.73 7.78
N GLY A 54 -8.10 -18.78 7.77
CA GLY A 54 -8.86 -19.29 6.64
C GLY A 54 -8.59 -18.53 5.34
N GLU A 55 -8.54 -17.19 5.39
CA GLU A 55 -8.27 -16.35 4.24
C GLU A 55 -6.81 -16.43 3.81
N ILE A 56 -5.87 -16.45 4.76
CA ILE A 56 -4.44 -16.47 4.49
C ILE A 56 -4.01 -17.82 3.91
N GLU A 57 -4.44 -18.91 4.54
CA GLU A 57 -4.05 -20.28 4.17
C GLU A 57 -4.70 -20.77 2.86
N ALA A 58 -5.83 -20.17 2.47
CA ALA A 58 -6.49 -20.48 1.21
C ALA A 58 -5.68 -20.00 -0.01
N GLU A 59 -4.85 -18.95 0.16
CA GLU A 59 -4.11 -18.37 -0.94
C GLU A 59 -2.84 -19.17 -1.29
N ALA A 60 -2.54 -19.25 -2.58
CA ALA A 60 -1.30 -19.89 -3.06
C ALA A 60 -0.06 -19.09 -2.68
N GLU A 61 -0.19 -17.76 -2.63
CA GLU A 61 0.85 -16.82 -2.23
C GLU A 61 0.22 -15.60 -1.55
N VAL A 62 0.84 -15.09 -0.49
CA VAL A 62 0.49 -13.86 0.19
C VAL A 62 1.71 -12.96 0.32
N LYS A 63 1.48 -11.66 0.45
CA LYS A 63 2.53 -10.68 0.74
C LYS A 63 2.60 -10.46 2.25
N VAL A 64 3.72 -10.86 2.85
CA VAL A 64 4.01 -10.63 4.27
C VAL A 64 4.95 -9.44 4.38
N MET A 65 4.54 -8.41 5.09
CA MET A 65 5.29 -7.15 5.25
C MET A 65 5.61 -6.87 6.71
N LYS A 66 6.72 -6.18 6.94
CA LYS A 66 6.96 -5.50 8.22
C LYS A 66 5.85 -4.48 8.44
N ARG A 67 5.27 -4.45 9.64
CA ARG A 67 4.38 -3.37 10.05
C ARG A 67 5.20 -2.10 10.33
N ILE A 68 4.79 -0.99 9.78
CA ILE A 68 5.35 0.34 10.03
C ILE A 68 4.26 1.27 10.53
N ASN A 69 4.63 2.26 11.34
CA ASN A 69 3.75 3.39 11.63
C ASN A 69 3.73 4.27 10.39
N CYS A 70 2.61 4.37 9.70
CA CYS A 70 2.56 5.11 8.46
C CYS A 70 1.32 5.98 8.33
N ARG A 71 1.46 7.00 7.50
CA ARG A 71 0.35 7.76 6.92
C ARG A 71 0.21 7.31 5.47
N GLY A 72 -1.01 6.98 5.06
CA GLY A 72 -1.36 6.74 3.67
C GLY A 72 -1.36 8.05 2.88
N ALA A 73 -0.93 7.98 1.64
CA ALA A 73 -1.01 9.08 0.68
C ALA A 73 -1.19 8.52 -0.72
N ALA A 74 -1.93 9.22 -1.56
CA ALA A 74 -2.20 8.83 -2.92
C ALA A 74 -1.81 9.93 -3.92
N MET A 75 -1.47 9.54 -5.13
CA MET A 75 -1.15 10.48 -6.22
C MET A 75 -1.70 9.97 -7.53
N GLU A 76 -2.71 10.66 -8.02
CA GLU A 76 -3.27 10.44 -9.35
C GLU A 76 -2.31 10.92 -10.44
N ALA A 77 -2.27 10.20 -11.53
CA ALA A 77 -1.52 10.59 -12.72
C ALA A 77 -2.18 10.11 -14.01
N CYS A 78 -1.77 10.68 -15.13
CA CYS A 78 -2.25 10.30 -16.45
C CYS A 78 -1.10 10.16 -17.44
N VAL A 79 -1.00 9.00 -18.06
CA VAL A 79 -0.07 8.76 -19.17
C VAL A 79 -0.70 9.27 -20.48
N THR A 80 -0.06 10.26 -21.08
CA THR A 80 -0.47 10.85 -22.36
C THR A 80 0.55 10.56 -23.46
N ARG A 81 0.20 10.90 -24.70
CA ARG A 81 1.17 10.82 -25.82
C ARG A 81 2.39 11.73 -25.64
N HIS A 82 2.27 12.79 -24.83
CA HIS A 82 3.34 13.78 -24.63
C HIS A 82 4.15 13.56 -23.36
N GLY A 83 3.70 12.70 -22.44
CA GLY A 83 4.34 12.42 -21.17
C GLY A 83 3.33 12.07 -20.09
N THR A 84 3.79 12.06 -18.83
CA THR A 84 2.97 11.80 -17.67
C THR A 84 2.58 13.11 -17.01
N ILE A 85 1.29 13.33 -16.83
CA ILE A 85 0.74 14.43 -16.02
C ILE A 85 0.50 13.87 -14.62
N VAL A 86 0.91 14.60 -13.59
CA VAL A 86 0.84 14.18 -12.20
C VAL A 86 0.04 15.19 -11.39
N ALA A 87 -0.95 14.72 -10.63
CA ALA A 87 -1.74 15.52 -9.71
C ALA A 87 -0.99 15.82 -8.39
N PRO A 88 -1.51 16.68 -7.52
CA PRO A 88 -0.98 16.87 -6.16
C PRO A 88 -1.04 15.57 -5.35
N LEU A 89 -0.11 15.43 -4.39
CA LEU A 89 -0.16 14.35 -3.40
C LEU A 89 -1.32 14.60 -2.43
N MET A 90 -2.15 13.59 -2.23
CA MET A 90 -3.34 13.59 -1.37
C MET A 90 -3.08 12.78 -0.10
N THR A 91 -3.75 13.10 1.00
CA THR A 91 -3.79 12.24 2.19
C THR A 91 -4.90 11.22 2.02
N GLU A 92 -4.60 9.95 2.26
CA GLU A 92 -5.62 8.92 2.39
C GLU A 92 -6.20 8.92 3.81
N LEU A 93 -7.52 8.86 3.88
CA LEU A 93 -8.28 8.68 5.11
C LEU A 93 -8.56 7.18 5.27
N VAL A 94 -7.87 6.53 6.21
CA VAL A 94 -7.90 5.07 6.37
C VAL A 94 -8.23 4.70 7.81
N GLY A 95 -9.11 3.71 7.99
CA GLY A 95 -9.40 3.10 9.28
C GLY A 95 -10.20 3.95 10.26
N PHE A 96 -10.97 4.91 9.78
CA PHE A 96 -11.90 5.68 10.60
C PHE A 96 -13.08 4.80 11.01
N LYS A 97 -13.19 4.49 12.31
CA LYS A 97 -14.18 3.54 12.86
C LYS A 97 -15.63 3.92 12.57
N GLU A 98 -15.88 5.22 12.37
CA GLU A 98 -17.19 5.76 12.03
C GLU A 98 -17.59 5.49 10.58
N LEU A 99 -16.62 5.18 9.71
CA LEU A 99 -16.83 5.03 8.28
C LEU A 99 -16.55 3.59 7.78
N THR A 100 -15.74 2.82 8.52
CA THR A 100 -15.39 1.46 8.13
C THR A 100 -15.13 0.58 9.36
N PRO A 101 -15.55 -0.70 9.35
CA PRO A 101 -15.19 -1.66 10.39
C PRO A 101 -13.74 -2.17 10.26
N TYR A 102 -13.08 -1.92 9.14
CA TYR A 102 -11.76 -2.44 8.81
C TYR A 102 -10.67 -1.47 9.20
N LYS A 103 -9.65 -1.95 9.92
CA LYS A 103 -8.50 -1.14 10.35
C LYS A 103 -7.71 -0.54 9.18
N GLY A 104 -7.64 -1.25 8.06
CA GLY A 104 -7.02 -0.81 6.81
C GLY A 104 -8.03 -0.25 5.79
N GLY A 105 -9.31 -0.07 6.19
CA GLY A 105 -10.39 0.34 5.29
C GLY A 105 -10.19 1.77 4.80
N TRP A 106 -10.18 1.95 3.49
CA TRP A 106 -10.13 3.26 2.85
C TRP A 106 -11.47 3.99 3.02
N CYS A 107 -11.42 5.28 3.36
CA CYS A 107 -12.58 6.12 3.63
C CYS A 107 -12.66 7.36 2.72
N GLY A 108 -11.63 7.63 1.95
CA GLY A 108 -11.56 8.79 1.06
C GLY A 108 -10.19 9.44 1.03
N ASN A 109 -10.09 10.53 0.28
CA ASN A 109 -8.88 11.32 0.15
C ASN A 109 -9.10 12.78 0.56
N GLU A 110 -8.10 13.39 1.19
CA GLU A 110 -8.06 14.82 1.45
C GLU A 110 -7.06 15.49 0.50
N ILE A 111 -7.56 16.36 -0.37
CA ILE A 111 -6.78 16.98 -1.45
C ILE A 111 -6.05 18.24 -0.98
N TYR A 112 -6.62 18.96 -0.02
CA TYR A 112 -6.15 20.29 0.38
C TYR A 112 -5.22 20.31 1.59
N ALA A 113 -4.94 19.13 2.17
CA ALA A 113 -4.08 19.06 3.35
C ALA A 113 -2.63 19.38 2.99
N ASP A 114 -2.11 20.49 3.54
CA ASP A 114 -0.69 20.83 3.44
C ASP A 114 0.14 20.11 4.52
N CYS A 115 -0.08 18.81 4.64
CA CYS A 115 0.52 17.97 5.68
C CYS A 115 1.82 17.27 5.23
N PHE A 116 2.24 17.48 3.98
CA PHE A 116 3.44 16.85 3.45
C PHE A 116 4.58 17.85 3.29
N THR A 117 5.78 17.44 3.68
CA THR A 117 6.98 18.25 3.45
C THR A 117 7.28 18.38 1.95
N PRO A 118 7.93 19.46 1.51
CA PRO A 118 8.35 19.62 0.10
C PRO A 118 9.21 18.45 -0.39
N LYS A 119 10.02 17.84 0.49
CA LYS A 119 10.85 16.67 0.19
C LYS A 119 9.99 15.47 -0.19
N ILE A 120 8.95 15.17 0.59
CA ILE A 120 8.01 14.06 0.34
C ILE A 120 7.25 14.28 -0.97
N ARG A 121 6.67 15.48 -1.16
CA ARG A 121 5.95 15.83 -2.40
C ARG A 121 6.84 15.66 -3.65
N LYS A 122 8.07 16.13 -3.61
CA LYS A 122 9.04 15.98 -4.71
C LYS A 122 9.39 14.51 -4.97
N LYS A 123 9.55 13.71 -3.91
CA LYS A 123 9.89 12.28 -4.03
C LYS A 123 8.73 11.49 -4.64
N ALA A 124 7.49 11.71 -4.15
CA ALA A 124 6.27 11.10 -4.69
C ALA A 124 6.06 11.44 -6.17
N LYS A 125 6.15 12.74 -6.52
CA LYS A 125 6.06 13.20 -7.91
C LYS A 125 7.09 12.50 -8.82
N LYS A 126 8.33 12.40 -8.38
CA LYS A 126 9.39 11.70 -9.13
C LYS A 126 9.03 10.24 -9.38
N TYR A 127 8.46 9.55 -8.37
CA TYR A 127 8.05 8.16 -8.55
C TYR A 127 6.89 8.04 -9.54
N ALA A 128 5.87 8.89 -9.43
CA ALA A 128 4.75 8.89 -10.36
C ALA A 128 5.19 9.16 -11.81
N GLU A 129 6.10 10.11 -12.02
CA GLU A 129 6.69 10.38 -13.34
C GLU A 129 7.49 9.16 -13.87
N GLN A 130 8.26 8.50 -13.03
CA GLN A 130 9.03 7.31 -13.41
C GLN A 130 8.11 6.14 -13.78
N PHE A 131 7.08 5.88 -12.98
CA PHE A 131 6.07 4.86 -13.27
C PHE A 131 5.31 5.16 -14.55
N GLY A 132 4.79 6.37 -14.70
CA GLY A 132 4.08 6.77 -15.92
C GLY A 132 4.95 6.66 -17.17
N ASN A 133 6.24 7.01 -17.09
CA ASN A 133 7.16 6.83 -18.19
C ASN A 133 7.41 5.35 -18.53
N GLN A 134 7.46 4.47 -17.53
CA GLN A 134 7.56 3.03 -17.75
C GLN A 134 6.29 2.46 -18.37
N LEU A 135 5.13 2.78 -17.81
CA LEU A 135 3.83 2.39 -18.34
C LEU A 135 3.66 2.82 -19.81
N ARG A 136 4.11 4.05 -20.15
CA ARG A 136 4.07 4.54 -21.53
C ARG A 136 4.94 3.72 -22.48
N LYS A 137 6.13 3.27 -22.05
CA LYS A 137 6.99 2.39 -22.86
C LYS A 137 6.34 1.05 -23.15
N GLU A 138 5.51 0.56 -22.22
CA GLU A 138 4.73 -0.68 -22.34
C GLU A 138 3.41 -0.49 -23.11
N GLY A 139 3.17 0.73 -23.64
CA GLY A 139 1.99 1.04 -24.45
C GLY A 139 0.77 1.50 -23.68
N TYR A 140 0.85 1.63 -22.35
CA TYR A 140 -0.26 2.12 -21.54
C TYR A 140 -0.56 3.58 -21.83
N LYS A 141 -1.84 3.93 -21.86
CA LYS A 141 -2.37 5.30 -21.95
C LYS A 141 -3.60 5.39 -21.05
N GLY A 142 -3.66 6.41 -20.22
CA GLY A 142 -4.79 6.61 -19.32
C GLY A 142 -4.37 6.97 -17.92
N TYR A 143 -5.35 6.95 -17.03
CA TYR A 143 -5.17 7.28 -15.63
C TYR A 143 -4.58 6.11 -14.86
N PHE A 144 -3.77 6.45 -13.86
CA PHE A 144 -3.34 5.52 -12.81
C PHE A 144 -3.17 6.29 -11.51
N GLU A 145 -3.24 5.57 -10.40
CA GLU A 145 -2.91 6.09 -9.07
C GLU A 145 -1.76 5.30 -8.47
N LEU A 146 -0.93 5.97 -7.71
CA LEU A 146 0.06 5.37 -6.84
C LEU A 146 -0.30 5.64 -5.39
N ASP A 147 -0.47 4.57 -4.63
CA ASP A 147 -0.60 4.64 -3.18
C ASP A 147 0.77 4.59 -2.54
N PHE A 148 0.97 5.46 -1.56
CA PHE A 148 2.21 5.58 -0.82
C PHE A 148 1.98 5.36 0.67
N LEU A 149 2.97 4.80 1.33
CA LEU A 149 3.07 4.72 2.77
C LEU A 149 4.23 5.61 3.23
N ILE A 150 3.91 6.64 4.00
CA ILE A 150 4.92 7.54 4.59
C ILE A 150 5.16 7.05 6.01
N ASP A 151 6.30 6.44 6.25
CA ASP A 151 6.72 6.03 7.58
C ASP A 151 6.90 7.26 8.47
N THR A 152 6.13 7.34 9.54
CA THR A 152 6.11 8.50 10.44
C THR A 152 7.33 8.56 11.35
N ASP A 153 8.02 7.45 11.56
CA ASP A 153 9.18 7.34 12.43
C ASP A 153 10.46 7.76 11.68
N SER A 154 10.62 7.29 10.43
CA SER A 154 11.81 7.56 9.61
C SER A 154 11.61 8.69 8.59
N GLY A 155 10.39 9.05 8.26
CA GLY A 155 10.06 9.97 7.16
C GLY A 155 10.31 9.37 5.77
N GLU A 156 10.50 8.05 5.67
CA GLU A 156 10.68 7.39 4.38
C GLU A 156 9.35 7.22 3.64
N LEU A 157 9.41 7.38 2.32
CA LEU A 157 8.30 7.18 1.41
C LEU A 157 8.44 5.81 0.74
N TYR A 158 7.48 4.95 0.96
CA TYR A 158 7.36 3.63 0.32
C TYR A 158 6.23 3.62 -0.70
N LEU A 159 6.40 2.87 -1.77
CA LEU A 159 5.33 2.55 -2.70
C LEU A 159 4.46 1.45 -2.08
N GLY A 160 3.17 1.68 -2.02
CA GLY A 160 2.16 0.73 -1.55
C GLY A 160 1.60 -0.08 -2.70
N GLU A 161 0.87 0.59 -3.59
CA GLU A 161 0.11 -0.04 -4.68
C GLU A 161 0.14 0.80 -5.96
N LEU A 162 -0.08 0.13 -7.10
CA LEU A 162 -0.36 0.77 -8.39
C LEU A 162 -1.78 0.39 -8.83
N ASN A 163 -2.62 1.38 -8.99
CA ASN A 163 -3.99 1.25 -9.48
C ASN A 163 -4.06 1.77 -10.92
N PRO A 164 -4.07 0.92 -11.98
CA PRO A 164 -4.09 1.37 -13.37
C PRO A 164 -5.50 1.77 -13.82
N ARG A 165 -6.15 2.63 -13.06
CA ARG A 165 -7.52 3.13 -13.23
C ARG A 165 -7.70 4.45 -12.51
N VAL A 166 -8.82 5.12 -12.75
CA VAL A 166 -9.29 6.20 -11.86
C VAL A 166 -9.72 5.56 -10.54
N THR A 167 -9.31 6.15 -9.45
CA THR A 167 -9.74 5.79 -8.10
C THR A 167 -10.51 6.96 -7.50
N GLY A 168 -11.34 6.71 -6.54
CA GLY A 168 -12.16 7.81 -6.09
C GLY A 168 -12.72 7.68 -4.75
#